data_da142ae26a922b581311cd7aed90b4ca
#
_entry.id   da142ae26a922b581311cd7aed90b4ca
#
_cell.length_a   1.000
_cell.length_b   1.000
_cell.length_c   1.000
_cell.angle_alpha   90.00
_cell.angle_beta   90.00
_cell.angle_gamma   90.00
#
_symmetry.space_group_name_H-M   'P 1'
#
loop_
_entity.id
_entity.type
_entity.pdbx_description
1 polymer ?
#
loop_
_entity_poly.entity_id
_entity_poly.type
_entity_poly.pdbx_seq_one_letter_code
_entity_poly.pdbx_strand_id
1 'polypeptide(L)'
;MQNPAYSKQSINALQWITQILGKYHIPYQIAGGLAARCYGAQRPLADLDIDLPKQLIAKLMPDIEPYIIFGPAQYKDDHWDLFLTTLNYEEQEIDLAALEDCYLTNSETKKRELLAYDLSDSVYVQIGDMTLPLIPKARLIAYKKKLAREVDLVDINGMEN
;
A
#
# COMPACT_ATOMS: atom_id res chain seq x y z
N MET A 1 22.67 -2.01 -10.54
CA MET A 1 21.40 -2.61 -10.13
C MET A 1 20.26 -1.99 -10.93
N GLN A 2 19.60 -2.81 -11.71
CA GLN A 2 18.48 -2.31 -12.49
C GLN A 2 17.27 -2.16 -11.56
N ASN A 3 16.69 -0.94 -11.52
CA ASN A 3 15.42 -0.76 -10.87
C ASN A 3 14.39 -1.60 -11.62
N PRO A 4 13.47 -2.28 -10.90
CA PRO A 4 12.37 -2.95 -11.58
C PRO A 4 11.67 -1.94 -12.48
N ALA A 5 11.35 -2.36 -13.70
CA ALA A 5 10.66 -1.48 -14.63
C ALA A 5 9.23 -1.23 -14.13
N TYR A 6 8.98 -0.02 -13.67
CA TYR A 6 7.63 0.44 -13.36
C TYR A 6 7.03 1.07 -14.61
N SER A 7 5.74 0.91 -14.81
CA SER A 7 5.08 1.60 -15.91
C SER A 7 5.14 3.11 -15.68
N LYS A 8 5.17 3.88 -16.76
CA LYS A 8 5.08 5.34 -16.67
C LYS A 8 3.83 5.78 -15.93
N GLN A 9 2.74 5.07 -16.13
CA GLN A 9 1.45 5.30 -15.47
C GLN A 9 1.58 5.14 -13.95
N SER A 10 2.20 4.07 -13.47
CA SER A 10 2.41 3.87 -12.04
C SER A 10 3.33 4.92 -11.45
N ILE A 11 4.41 5.29 -12.14
CA ILE A 11 5.33 6.34 -11.69
C ILE A 11 4.62 7.69 -11.60
N ASN A 12 3.83 8.06 -12.62
CA ASN A 12 3.09 9.32 -12.61
C ASN A 12 2.09 9.39 -11.44
N ALA A 13 1.35 8.31 -11.21
CA ALA A 13 0.39 8.26 -10.12
C ALA A 13 1.08 8.32 -8.75
N LEU A 14 2.18 7.60 -8.59
CA LEU A 14 2.96 7.59 -7.37
C LEU A 14 3.52 8.99 -7.07
N GLN A 15 4.07 9.65 -8.10
CA GLN A 15 4.59 11.00 -7.97
C GLN A 15 3.49 11.98 -7.58
N TRP A 16 2.34 11.88 -8.22
CA TRP A 16 1.18 12.72 -7.93
C TRP A 16 0.72 12.60 -6.47
N ILE A 17 0.49 11.37 -6.00
CA ILE A 17 -0.03 11.18 -4.63
C ILE A 17 1.02 11.52 -3.57
N THR A 18 2.29 11.19 -3.80
CA THR A 18 3.34 11.49 -2.81
C THR A 18 3.59 12.98 -2.69
N GLN A 19 3.43 13.76 -3.75
CA GLN A 19 3.49 15.21 -3.69
C GLN A 19 2.35 15.77 -2.82
N ILE A 20 1.15 15.24 -2.93
CA ILE A 20 0.02 15.65 -2.10
C ILE A 20 0.27 15.30 -0.63
N LEU A 21 0.75 14.09 -0.36
CA LEU A 21 1.09 13.67 0.99
C LEU A 21 2.15 14.59 1.60
N GLY A 22 3.17 14.95 0.83
CA GLY A 22 4.21 15.88 1.26
C GLY A 22 3.68 17.29 1.52
N LYS A 23 2.79 17.77 0.68
CA LYS A 23 2.15 19.10 0.81
C LYS A 23 1.46 19.26 2.18
N TYR A 24 0.80 18.21 2.64
CA TYR A 24 0.06 18.24 3.90
C TYR A 24 0.84 17.63 5.07
N HIS A 25 2.11 17.30 4.87
CA HIS A 25 2.98 16.69 5.89
C HIS A 25 2.37 15.43 6.49
N ILE A 26 1.76 14.58 5.64
CA ILE A 26 1.15 13.33 6.06
C ILE A 26 2.22 12.24 6.14
N PRO A 27 2.41 11.61 7.31
CA PRO A 27 3.26 10.42 7.39
C PRO A 27 2.56 9.25 6.70
N TYR A 28 3.33 8.42 6.00
CA TYR A 28 2.79 7.28 5.26
C TYR A 28 3.87 6.24 5.04
N GLN A 29 3.48 5.07 4.56
CA GLN A 29 4.42 4.08 4.02
C GLN A 29 3.83 3.41 2.80
N ILE A 30 4.70 2.97 1.91
CA ILE A 30 4.34 2.14 0.77
C ILE A 30 4.21 0.70 1.26
N ALA A 31 3.16 0.02 0.85
CA ALA A 31 2.86 -1.36 1.25
C ALA A 31 2.44 -2.20 0.03
N GLY A 32 1.88 -3.36 0.27
CA GLY A 32 1.27 -4.21 -0.75
C GLY A 32 2.20 -4.66 -1.86
N GLY A 33 1.65 -4.76 -3.06
CA GLY A 33 2.39 -5.24 -4.25
C GLY A 33 3.54 -4.36 -4.67
N LEU A 34 3.40 -3.05 -4.53
CA LEU A 34 4.49 -2.11 -4.84
C LEU A 34 5.68 -2.33 -3.90
N ALA A 35 5.42 -2.47 -2.61
CA ALA A 35 6.48 -2.76 -1.64
C ALA A 35 7.13 -4.12 -1.94
N ALA A 36 6.33 -5.14 -2.24
CA ALA A 36 6.84 -6.44 -2.61
C ALA A 36 7.77 -6.35 -3.82
N ARG A 37 7.40 -5.54 -4.80
CA ARG A 37 8.22 -5.34 -6.00
C ARG A 37 9.55 -4.67 -5.66
N CYS A 38 9.56 -3.72 -4.74
CA CYS A 38 10.80 -3.10 -4.26
C CYS A 38 11.73 -4.12 -3.60
N TYR A 39 11.18 -5.16 -3.01
CA TYR A 39 11.93 -6.22 -2.35
C TYR A 39 12.22 -7.43 -3.25
N GLY A 40 11.90 -7.36 -4.53
CA GLY A 40 12.28 -8.39 -5.49
C GLY A 40 11.13 -9.15 -6.17
N ALA A 41 9.90 -8.94 -5.76
CA ALA A 41 8.75 -9.54 -6.44
C ALA A 41 8.65 -8.99 -7.87
N GLN A 42 8.19 -9.82 -8.81
CA GLN A 42 8.14 -9.45 -10.22
C GLN A 42 6.73 -9.42 -10.81
N ARG A 43 5.73 -9.69 -9.97
CA ARG A 43 4.34 -9.67 -10.40
C ARG A 43 3.95 -8.25 -10.87
N PRO A 44 3.21 -8.13 -12.00
CA PRO A 44 2.72 -6.83 -12.43
C PRO A 44 1.88 -6.14 -11.36
N LEU A 45 2.00 -4.81 -11.27
CA LEU A 45 1.24 -4.03 -10.30
C LEU A 45 -0.18 -3.80 -10.80
N ALA A 46 -1.17 -4.14 -9.97
CA ALA A 46 -2.57 -3.82 -10.22
C ALA A 46 -2.90 -2.43 -9.64
N ASP A 47 -2.44 -2.18 -8.42
CA ASP A 47 -2.71 -0.95 -7.69
C ASP A 47 -1.47 -0.53 -6.89
N LEU A 48 -1.52 0.68 -6.33
CA LEU A 48 -0.50 1.21 -5.44
C LEU A 48 -1.10 1.28 -4.04
N ASP A 49 -0.47 0.61 -3.07
CA ASP A 49 -0.94 0.58 -1.70
C ASP A 49 -0.14 1.51 -0.81
N ILE A 50 -0.84 2.40 -0.10
CA ILE A 50 -0.24 3.38 0.81
C ILE A 50 -0.99 3.31 2.13
N ASP A 51 -0.25 3.12 3.23
CA ASP A 51 -0.81 3.16 4.58
C ASP A 51 -0.58 4.52 5.20
N LEU A 52 -1.60 5.07 5.86
CA LEU A 52 -1.51 6.38 6.52
C LEU A 52 -2.48 6.47 7.71
N PRO A 53 -2.29 7.44 8.62
CA PRO A 53 -3.22 7.62 9.73
C PRO A 53 -4.63 8.00 9.25
N LYS A 54 -5.64 7.33 9.78
CA LYS A 54 -7.05 7.52 9.39
C LYS A 54 -7.49 8.97 9.49
N GLN A 55 -7.16 9.63 10.61
CA GLN A 55 -7.62 11.00 10.88
C GLN A 55 -7.05 12.03 9.90
N LEU A 56 -5.97 11.71 9.19
CA LEU A 56 -5.32 12.63 8.28
C LEU A 56 -5.87 12.57 6.85
N ILE A 57 -6.70 11.58 6.54
CA ILE A 57 -7.28 11.44 5.19
C ILE A 57 -8.11 12.68 4.83
N ALA A 58 -8.83 13.26 5.79
CA ALA A 58 -9.66 14.45 5.56
C ALA A 58 -8.84 15.63 5.02
N LYS A 59 -7.58 15.74 5.40
CA LYS A 59 -6.69 16.82 4.91
C LYS A 59 -6.40 16.72 3.42
N LEU A 60 -6.47 15.52 2.86
CA LEU A 60 -6.17 15.27 1.46
C LEU A 60 -7.36 15.58 0.55
N MET A 61 -8.58 15.63 1.09
CA MET A 61 -9.80 15.73 0.30
C MET A 61 -9.80 16.84 -0.75
N PRO A 62 -9.30 18.06 -0.46
CA PRO A 62 -9.29 19.11 -1.48
C PRO A 62 -8.55 18.72 -2.77
N ASP A 63 -7.56 17.85 -2.66
CA ASP A 63 -6.73 17.46 -3.80
C ASP A 63 -7.11 16.11 -4.39
N ILE A 64 -7.74 15.21 -3.62
CA ILE A 64 -8.01 13.85 -4.08
C ILE A 64 -9.47 13.59 -4.43
N GLU A 65 -10.41 14.42 -3.97
CA GLU A 65 -11.84 14.17 -4.10
C GLU A 65 -12.29 13.84 -5.54
N PRO A 66 -11.84 14.56 -6.59
CA PRO A 66 -12.26 14.26 -7.96
C PRO A 66 -11.82 12.88 -8.47
N TYR A 67 -10.87 12.26 -7.80
CA TYR A 67 -10.28 10.98 -8.22
C TYR A 67 -10.79 9.79 -7.42
N ILE A 68 -11.64 10.01 -6.42
CA ILE A 68 -12.14 8.94 -5.54
C ILE A 68 -13.12 8.06 -6.30
N ILE A 69 -12.88 6.74 -6.26
CA ILE A 69 -13.79 5.74 -6.79
C ILE A 69 -14.43 4.89 -5.69
N PHE A 70 -13.87 4.92 -4.46
CA PHE A 70 -14.45 4.28 -3.29
C PHE A 70 -14.03 5.02 -2.02
N GLY A 71 -14.96 5.19 -1.09
CA GLY A 71 -14.67 5.75 0.23
C GLY A 71 -14.46 7.27 0.26
N PRO A 72 -13.87 7.80 1.34
CA PRO A 72 -13.40 7.14 2.56
C PRO A 72 -14.52 6.39 3.28
N ALA A 73 -14.35 5.09 3.49
CA ALA A 73 -15.37 4.26 4.14
C ALA A 73 -14.76 2.94 4.61
N GLN A 74 -15.48 2.25 5.49
CA GLN A 74 -15.10 0.90 5.87
C GLN A 74 -15.29 -0.03 4.67
N TYR A 75 -14.26 -0.83 4.39
CA TYR A 75 -14.25 -1.86 3.36
C TYR A 75 -14.09 -3.22 4.03
N LYS A 76 -14.93 -4.18 3.64
CA LYS A 76 -14.88 -5.52 4.22
C LYS A 76 -15.12 -6.57 3.14
N ASP A 77 -14.23 -7.55 3.09
CA ASP A 77 -14.37 -8.72 2.24
C ASP A 77 -13.88 -9.96 2.99
N ASP A 78 -13.64 -11.07 2.28
CA ASP A 78 -13.17 -12.31 2.90
C ASP A 78 -11.77 -12.20 3.49
N HIS A 79 -10.98 -11.23 3.06
CA HIS A 79 -9.58 -11.08 3.46
C HIS A 79 -9.34 -9.88 4.37
N TRP A 80 -10.08 -8.79 4.17
CA TRP A 80 -9.80 -7.50 4.79
C TRP A 80 -11.02 -6.89 5.47
N ASP A 81 -10.77 -6.13 6.50
CA ASP A 81 -11.73 -5.25 7.15
C ASP A 81 -10.96 -4.00 7.60
N LEU A 82 -11.09 -2.91 6.86
CA LEU A 82 -10.28 -1.71 7.07
C LEU A 82 -10.98 -0.46 6.53
N PHE A 83 -10.54 0.69 7.01
CA PHE A 83 -11.01 1.97 6.46
C PHE A 83 -10.17 2.31 5.23
N LEU A 84 -10.82 2.49 4.09
CA LEU A 84 -10.18 2.55 2.78
C LEU A 84 -10.68 3.72 1.96
N THR A 85 -9.77 4.34 1.21
CA THR A 85 -10.09 5.30 0.16
C THR A 85 -9.37 4.84 -1.10
N THR A 86 -10.11 4.53 -2.15
CA THR A 86 -9.54 4.11 -3.43
C THR A 86 -9.66 5.24 -4.43
N LEU A 87 -8.54 5.56 -5.07
CA LEU A 87 -8.44 6.61 -6.09
C LEU A 87 -8.15 5.99 -7.43
N ASN A 88 -8.54 6.69 -8.48
CA ASN A 88 -8.07 6.39 -9.85
C ASN A 88 -7.48 7.66 -10.42
N TYR A 89 -6.18 7.63 -10.67
CA TYR A 89 -5.46 8.74 -11.28
C TYR A 89 -4.88 8.26 -12.61
N GLU A 90 -5.38 8.81 -13.71
CA GLU A 90 -4.93 8.45 -15.07
C GLU A 90 -4.88 6.94 -15.28
N GLU A 91 -5.96 6.25 -14.89
CA GLU A 91 -6.15 4.79 -15.01
C GLU A 91 -5.29 3.95 -14.08
N GLN A 92 -4.59 4.57 -13.11
CA GLN A 92 -3.87 3.85 -12.08
C GLN A 92 -4.64 3.93 -10.76
N GLU A 93 -5.01 2.78 -10.21
CA GLU A 93 -5.64 2.72 -8.91
C GLU A 93 -4.62 2.92 -7.79
N ILE A 94 -5.05 3.65 -6.76
CA ILE A 94 -4.28 3.90 -5.55
C ILE A 94 -5.18 3.62 -4.37
N ASP A 95 -4.75 2.73 -3.48
CA ASP A 95 -5.46 2.43 -2.24
C ASP A 95 -4.78 3.12 -1.07
N LEU A 96 -5.53 4.01 -0.41
CA LEU A 96 -5.10 4.66 0.82
C LEU A 96 -5.74 3.92 1.98
N ALA A 97 -4.98 3.12 2.69
CA ALA A 97 -5.46 2.29 3.79
C ALA A 97 -5.12 2.93 5.13
N ALA A 98 -6.13 3.03 6.01
CA ALA A 98 -5.91 3.54 7.35
C ALA A 98 -5.12 2.52 8.17
N LEU A 99 -4.14 3.01 8.94
CA LEU A 99 -3.33 2.19 9.84
C LEU A 99 -4.13 1.64 11.02
N GLU A 100 -5.12 2.43 11.47
CA GLU A 100 -5.92 2.08 12.65
C GLU A 100 -7.07 1.15 12.26
N ASP A 101 -7.38 0.23 13.16
CA ASP A 101 -8.51 -0.70 13.01
C ASP A 101 -8.47 -1.47 11.69
N CYS A 102 -7.28 -1.86 11.28
CA CYS A 102 -7.05 -2.66 10.07
C CYS A 102 -6.95 -4.13 10.44
N TYR A 103 -7.86 -4.94 9.91
CA TYR A 103 -7.90 -6.38 10.18
C TYR A 103 -7.71 -7.17 8.90
N LEU A 104 -7.01 -8.29 9.00
CA LEU A 104 -6.97 -9.29 7.95
C LEU A 104 -7.52 -10.61 8.46
N THR A 105 -7.97 -11.45 7.55
CA THR A 105 -8.37 -12.82 7.88
C THR A 105 -7.19 -13.75 7.64
N ASN A 106 -6.76 -14.42 8.70
CA ASN A 106 -5.72 -15.44 8.60
C ASN A 106 -6.30 -16.65 7.85
N SER A 107 -5.69 -17.02 6.73
CA SER A 107 -6.20 -18.10 5.87
C SER A 107 -6.19 -19.47 6.52
N GLU A 108 -5.28 -19.70 7.47
CA GLU A 108 -5.15 -20.95 8.18
C GLU A 108 -6.17 -21.07 9.31
N THR A 109 -6.25 -20.06 10.17
CA THR A 109 -7.13 -20.07 11.34
C THR A 109 -8.56 -19.61 11.05
N LYS A 110 -8.77 -18.92 9.92
CA LYS A 110 -10.04 -18.28 9.52
C LYS A 110 -10.48 -17.18 10.47
N LYS A 111 -9.58 -16.65 11.29
CA LYS A 111 -9.88 -15.60 12.26
C LYS A 111 -9.40 -14.24 11.75
N ARG A 112 -10.14 -13.19 12.09
CA ARG A 112 -9.73 -11.80 11.89
C ARG A 112 -8.63 -11.46 12.88
N GLU A 113 -7.54 -10.86 12.39
CA GLU A 113 -6.41 -10.42 13.19
C GLU A 113 -6.13 -8.96 12.95
N LEU A 114 -5.93 -8.22 14.03
CA LEU A 114 -5.56 -6.82 13.95
C LEU A 114 -4.13 -6.67 13.42
N LEU A 115 -3.95 -5.82 12.43
CA LEU A 115 -2.62 -5.39 12.01
C LEU A 115 -2.30 -4.10 12.74
N ALA A 116 -1.47 -4.20 13.79
CA ALA A 116 -1.12 -3.06 14.62
C ALA A 116 0.36 -2.73 14.44
N TYR A 117 0.66 -1.76 13.58
CA TYR A 117 2.02 -1.25 13.46
C TYR A 117 1.99 0.23 13.12
N ASP A 118 3.06 0.90 13.49
CA ASP A 118 3.25 2.32 13.21
C ASP A 118 4.25 2.51 12.06
N LEU A 119 4.62 3.74 11.80
CA LEU A 119 5.50 4.12 10.70
C LEU A 119 6.94 4.36 11.14
N SER A 120 7.28 4.12 12.42
CA SER A 120 8.57 4.50 12.98
C SER A 120 9.75 3.71 12.42
N ASP A 121 9.51 2.50 11.92
CA ASP A 121 10.55 1.60 11.40
C ASP A 121 10.53 1.48 9.88
N SER A 122 9.92 2.43 9.19
CA SER A 122 9.91 2.45 7.72
C SER A 122 11.32 2.46 7.15
N VAL A 123 11.52 1.73 6.06
CA VAL A 123 12.77 1.68 5.31
C VAL A 123 12.60 2.57 4.08
N TYR A 124 13.63 3.34 3.73
CA TYR A 124 13.51 4.24 2.58
C TYR A 124 14.07 3.60 1.32
N VAL A 125 13.34 3.77 0.21
CA VAL A 125 13.70 3.24 -1.10
C VAL A 125 13.69 4.36 -2.12
N GLN A 126 14.57 4.25 -3.12
CA GLN A 126 14.61 5.19 -4.23
C GLN A 126 13.82 4.59 -5.41
N ILE A 127 12.80 5.31 -5.88
CA ILE A 127 12.05 4.97 -7.10
C ILE A 127 12.08 6.20 -7.99
N GLY A 128 12.79 6.13 -9.11
CA GLY A 128 13.03 7.32 -9.93
C GLY A 128 13.73 8.39 -9.11
N ASP A 129 13.18 9.60 -9.09
CA ASP A 129 13.69 10.72 -8.29
C ASP A 129 13.07 10.79 -6.89
N MET A 130 12.21 9.84 -6.56
CA MET A 130 11.49 9.83 -5.28
C MET A 130 12.22 8.98 -4.25
N THR A 131 12.32 9.48 -3.02
CA THR A 131 12.75 8.70 -1.86
C THR A 131 11.52 8.45 -0.99
N LEU A 132 11.11 7.20 -0.87
CA LEU A 132 9.81 6.84 -0.30
C LEU A 132 9.96 5.91 0.90
N PRO A 133 9.12 6.10 1.94
CA PRO A 133 9.09 5.20 3.09
C PRO A 133 8.39 3.89 2.71
N LEU A 134 9.01 2.78 3.07
CA LEU A 134 8.57 1.44 2.69
C LEU A 134 8.33 0.60 3.95
N ILE A 135 7.27 -0.19 3.95
CA ILE A 135 7.03 -1.16 5.01
C ILE A 135 8.24 -2.10 5.14
N PRO A 136 8.71 -2.43 6.35
CA PRO A 136 9.82 -3.39 6.50
C PRO A 136 9.49 -4.73 5.86
N LYS A 137 10.48 -5.32 5.19
CA LYS A 137 10.33 -6.57 4.45
C LYS A 137 9.74 -7.71 5.30
N ALA A 138 10.26 -7.87 6.52
CA ALA A 138 9.79 -8.95 7.40
C ALA A 138 8.30 -8.79 7.74
N ARG A 139 7.84 -7.57 7.94
CA ARG A 139 6.44 -7.28 8.25
C ARG A 139 5.54 -7.55 7.04
N LEU A 140 5.99 -7.14 5.86
CA LEU A 140 5.26 -7.37 4.61
C LEU A 140 5.10 -8.88 4.36
N ILE A 141 6.18 -9.65 4.50
CA ILE A 141 6.14 -11.10 4.35
C ILE A 141 5.21 -11.72 5.39
N ALA A 142 5.28 -11.27 6.63
CA ALA A 142 4.44 -11.82 7.71
C ALA A 142 2.95 -11.72 7.41
N TYR A 143 2.47 -10.53 7.00
CA TYR A 143 1.05 -10.40 6.73
C TYR A 143 0.63 -11.09 5.42
N LYS A 144 1.51 -11.12 4.42
CA LYS A 144 1.22 -11.85 3.18
C LYS A 144 1.10 -13.36 3.42
N LYS A 145 1.91 -13.90 4.32
CA LYS A 145 1.79 -15.32 4.71
C LYS A 145 0.43 -15.62 5.38
N LYS A 146 -0.06 -14.70 6.18
CA LYS A 146 -1.37 -14.86 6.82
C LYS A 146 -2.51 -14.83 5.81
N LEU A 147 -2.47 -13.92 4.84
CA LEU A 147 -3.46 -13.85 3.76
C LEU A 147 -3.39 -15.06 2.84
N ALA A 148 -2.19 -15.45 2.46
CA ALA A 148 -1.87 -16.62 1.64
C ALA A 148 -2.71 -16.74 0.35
N ARG A 149 -3.11 -15.62 -0.24
CA ARG A 149 -3.73 -15.62 -1.57
C ARG A 149 -2.67 -16.02 -2.60
N GLU A 150 -3.08 -16.46 -3.77
CA GLU A 150 -2.15 -16.83 -4.83
C GLU A 150 -1.13 -15.69 -5.11
N VAL A 151 -1.62 -14.46 -5.22
CA VAL A 151 -0.74 -13.29 -5.44
C VAL A 151 0.25 -13.07 -4.31
N ASP A 152 -0.15 -13.34 -3.06
CA ASP A 152 0.71 -13.21 -1.90
C ASP A 152 1.84 -14.24 -1.91
N LEU A 153 1.53 -15.47 -2.28
CA LEU A 153 2.53 -16.54 -2.36
C LEU A 153 3.55 -16.26 -3.46
N VAL A 154 3.10 -15.75 -4.61
CA VAL A 154 3.98 -15.33 -5.70
C VAL A 154 4.91 -14.20 -5.23
N ASP A 155 4.38 -13.20 -4.55
CA ASP A 155 5.16 -12.08 -4.03
C ASP A 155 6.19 -12.54 -3.00
N ILE A 156 5.79 -13.40 -2.06
CA ILE A 156 6.70 -13.95 -1.04
C ILE A 156 7.87 -14.69 -1.71
N ASN A 157 7.56 -15.54 -2.69
CA ASN A 157 8.58 -16.29 -3.41
C ASN A 157 9.60 -15.34 -4.08
N GLY A 158 9.13 -14.27 -4.70
CA GLY A 158 10.00 -13.27 -5.32
C GLY A 158 10.87 -12.52 -4.32
N MET A 159 10.34 -12.23 -3.14
CA MET A 159 11.06 -11.51 -2.09
C MET A 159 12.08 -12.36 -1.36
N GLU A 160 11.83 -13.67 -1.25
CA GLU A 160 12.72 -14.58 -0.52
C GLU A 160 13.85 -15.17 -1.38
N ASN A 161 13.81 -14.96 -2.69
CA ASN A 161 14.81 -15.50 -3.62
C ASN A 161 15.92 -14.49 -3.97
#